data_63853e086693cbb42c3c72b5aa590612
#
_entry.id   63853e086693cbb42c3c72b5aa590612
#
_cell.length_a   1.000
_cell.length_b   1.000
_cell.length_c   1.000
_cell.angle_alpha   90.00
_cell.angle_beta   90.00
_cell.angle_gamma   90.00
#
_symmetry.space_group_name_H-M   'P 1'
#
loop_
_entity.id
_entity.type
_entity.pdbx_description
1 polymer ?
#
loop_
_entity_poly.entity_id
_entity_poly.type
_entity_poly.pdbx_seq_one_letter_code
_entity_poly.pdbx_strand_id
1 'polypeptide(L)'
;MRKVNYIAIILFMLLGSGCETEPIIFSGPYFVRFTETSLSTKESNSKPILIEVHQAGNALDEDLNITYKISGNARAGIDYTIAGEAGRVTIKKGEYTGTISVSLINNANNIIRSQDLILTIESSSAGERKIGQGESNIGSMFTLTIIDDCILGGTYIGQRNSVNQAGITITSSDCETYLLSNWNVNLFDSDAPMDLIFIDNGDNTLTIPEQEEENIVEEFATIEGTGVVDPLTRVIIMTITLVDFEGQPQVTITYLPD
;
A
#
# COMPACT_ATOMS: atom_id res chain seq x y z
N MET A 1 15.59 -80.63 9.97
CA MET A 1 15.07 -79.43 10.68
C MET A 1 16.16 -78.46 11.18
N ARG A 2 17.44 -78.73 11.05
CA ARG A 2 18.53 -77.82 11.57
C ARG A 2 18.94 -76.70 10.53
N LYS A 3 18.66 -76.89 9.27
CA LYS A 3 19.08 -75.97 8.18
C LYS A 3 18.13 -74.70 8.01
N VAL A 4 16.90 -74.82 8.52
CA VAL A 4 15.91 -73.70 8.41
C VAL A 4 16.22 -72.58 9.40
N ASN A 5 16.80 -72.89 10.55
CA ASN A 5 17.12 -71.90 11.59
C ASN A 5 18.26 -70.94 11.18
N TYR A 6 19.21 -71.37 10.36
CA TYR A 6 20.33 -70.52 9.91
C TYR A 6 19.88 -69.47 8.88
N ILE A 7 18.94 -69.86 8.00
CA ILE A 7 18.39 -68.93 7.01
C ILE A 7 17.58 -67.84 7.69
N ALA A 8 16.80 -68.18 8.73
CA ALA A 8 16.03 -67.20 9.50
C ALA A 8 16.93 -66.22 10.28
N ILE A 9 18.07 -66.68 10.80
CA ILE A 9 19.03 -65.81 11.50
C ILE A 9 19.78 -64.91 10.53
N ILE A 10 20.14 -65.37 9.36
CA ILE A 10 20.78 -64.55 8.31
C ILE A 10 19.79 -63.49 7.75
N LEU A 11 18.52 -63.85 7.57
CA LEU A 11 17.48 -62.93 7.14
C LEU A 11 17.19 -61.84 8.18
N PHE A 12 17.27 -62.16 9.47
CA PHE A 12 17.09 -61.22 10.57
C PHE A 12 18.27 -60.23 10.72
N MET A 13 19.50 -60.68 10.43
CA MET A 13 20.69 -59.80 10.40
C MET A 13 20.71 -58.83 9.23
N LEU A 14 20.06 -59.14 8.10
CA LEU A 14 19.96 -58.27 6.94
C LEU A 14 18.91 -57.14 7.08
N LEU A 15 17.97 -57.25 8.02
CA LEU A 15 16.95 -56.26 8.32
C LEU A 15 17.42 -55.14 9.29
N GLY A 16 18.63 -55.30 9.88
CA GLY A 16 19.20 -54.37 10.86
C GLY A 16 20.08 -53.25 10.28
N SER A 17 20.36 -53.24 8.97
CA SER A 17 21.09 -52.12 8.34
C SER A 17 20.11 -50.96 8.03
N GLY A 18 19.62 -50.33 9.11
CA GLY A 18 18.95 -49.03 8.99
C GLY A 18 19.95 -48.04 8.39
N CYS A 19 19.57 -47.45 7.29
CA CYS A 19 20.30 -46.34 6.70
C CYS A 19 20.32 -45.20 7.73
N GLU A 20 21.41 -44.99 8.45
CA GLU A 20 21.63 -43.76 9.19
C GLU A 20 21.74 -42.64 8.17
N THR A 21 20.64 -41.93 7.93
CA THR A 21 20.70 -40.67 7.21
C THR A 21 21.40 -39.66 8.10
N GLU A 22 22.62 -39.30 7.77
CA GLU A 22 23.30 -38.19 8.43
C GLU A 22 22.39 -36.95 8.31
N PRO A 23 22.12 -36.26 9.43
CA PRO A 23 21.32 -35.04 9.36
C PRO A 23 22.03 -34.03 8.47
N ILE A 24 21.33 -33.47 7.48
CA ILE A 24 21.87 -32.38 6.67
C ILE A 24 21.99 -31.16 7.60
N ILE A 25 23.21 -30.86 8.02
CA ILE A 25 23.52 -29.71 8.84
C ILE A 25 23.76 -28.54 7.89
N PHE A 26 22.93 -27.48 8.00
CA PHE A 26 23.14 -26.25 7.27
C PHE A 26 24.43 -25.58 7.77
N SER A 27 25.45 -25.55 6.91
CA SER A 27 26.80 -25.04 7.25
C SER A 27 27.01 -23.57 6.87
N GLY A 28 25.96 -22.85 6.42
CA GLY A 28 26.01 -21.45 6.03
C GLY A 28 25.94 -21.23 4.52
N PRO A 29 26.02 -19.99 4.06
CA PRO A 29 26.21 -18.79 4.87
C PRO A 29 25.01 -18.45 5.74
N TYR A 30 25.25 -18.08 7.01
CA TYR A 30 24.22 -17.60 7.92
C TYR A 30 23.87 -16.15 7.59
N PHE A 31 22.57 -15.82 7.62
CA PHE A 31 22.12 -14.47 7.29
C PHE A 31 20.87 -14.07 8.08
N VAL A 32 20.60 -12.76 8.07
CA VAL A 32 19.38 -12.14 8.60
C VAL A 32 18.72 -11.37 7.47
N ARG A 33 17.42 -11.55 7.28
CA ARG A 33 16.69 -10.86 6.23
C ARG A 33 15.22 -10.64 6.60
N PHE A 34 14.55 -9.72 5.95
CA PHE A 34 13.09 -9.73 5.88
C PHE A 34 12.61 -10.93 5.08
N THR A 35 11.51 -11.56 5.48
CA THR A 35 10.91 -12.68 4.74
C THR A 35 10.33 -12.23 3.42
N GLU A 36 9.69 -11.08 3.43
CA GLU A 36 9.17 -10.37 2.26
C GLU A 36 10.01 -9.12 1.95
N THR A 37 9.95 -8.63 0.72
CA THR A 37 10.68 -7.41 0.32
C THR A 37 9.78 -6.20 0.17
N SER A 38 8.47 -6.42 -0.01
CA SER A 38 7.49 -5.35 -0.14
C SER A 38 6.08 -5.82 0.23
N LEU A 39 5.25 -4.87 0.61
CA LEU A 39 3.81 -5.03 0.81
C LEU A 39 3.14 -3.70 0.46
N SER A 40 1.98 -3.75 -0.19
CA SER A 40 1.11 -2.59 -0.41
C SER A 40 -0.21 -2.81 0.31
N THR A 41 -0.72 -1.79 0.99
CA THR A 41 -1.99 -1.87 1.70
C THR A 41 -2.62 -0.47 1.81
N LYS A 42 -3.94 -0.43 1.94
CA LYS A 42 -4.66 0.82 2.15
C LYS A 42 -4.44 1.34 3.56
N GLU A 43 -4.44 2.66 3.74
CA GLU A 43 -4.29 3.30 5.05
C GLU A 43 -5.42 2.96 6.01
N SER A 44 -6.64 2.69 5.51
CA SER A 44 -7.79 2.22 6.29
C SER A 44 -7.64 0.81 6.88
N ASN A 45 -6.55 0.10 6.57
CA ASN A 45 -6.30 -1.19 7.17
C ASN A 45 -6.08 -1.06 8.69
N SER A 46 -7.10 -1.42 9.46
CA SER A 46 -7.10 -1.33 10.93
C SER A 46 -6.30 -2.42 11.64
N LYS A 47 -5.81 -3.43 10.90
CA LYS A 47 -5.03 -4.53 11.49
C LYS A 47 -3.55 -4.18 11.47
N PRO A 48 -2.81 -4.46 12.56
CA PRO A 48 -1.36 -4.35 12.54
C PRO A 48 -0.73 -5.20 11.44
N ILE A 49 0.20 -4.61 10.71
CA ILE A 49 1.02 -5.27 9.70
C ILE A 49 2.21 -5.88 10.41
N LEU A 50 2.37 -7.19 10.29
CA LEU A 50 3.43 -7.95 10.92
C LEU A 50 4.54 -8.20 9.90
N ILE A 51 5.66 -7.47 10.05
CA ILE A 51 6.82 -7.59 9.18
C ILE A 51 7.80 -8.56 9.86
N GLU A 52 8.00 -9.70 9.24
CA GLU A 52 8.82 -10.76 9.80
C GLU A 52 10.29 -10.62 9.37
N VAL A 53 11.19 -10.70 10.35
CA VAL A 53 12.62 -10.80 10.15
C VAL A 53 13.06 -12.22 10.52
N HIS A 54 13.69 -12.90 9.60
CA HIS A 54 14.13 -14.29 9.72
C HIS A 54 15.65 -14.38 9.81
N GLN A 55 16.15 -15.26 10.68
CA GLN A 55 17.54 -15.67 10.70
C GLN A 55 17.70 -17.07 10.11
N ALA A 56 18.60 -17.24 9.16
CA ALA A 56 19.03 -18.55 8.68
C ALA A 56 20.31 -18.97 9.38
N GLY A 57 20.29 -20.15 9.96
CA GLY A 57 21.43 -20.69 10.70
C GLY A 57 21.01 -21.64 11.81
N ASN A 58 21.95 -21.96 12.68
CA ASN A 58 21.70 -22.77 13.87
C ASN A 58 20.77 -22.04 14.85
N ALA A 59 20.08 -22.80 15.69
CA ALA A 59 19.33 -22.26 16.79
C ALA A 59 20.21 -21.33 17.64
N LEU A 60 19.62 -20.23 18.09
CA LEU A 60 20.32 -19.21 18.86
C LEU A 60 20.43 -19.65 20.34
N ASP A 61 21.61 -19.49 20.90
CA ASP A 61 21.84 -19.72 22.33
C ASP A 61 21.51 -18.52 23.20
N GLU A 62 21.36 -17.35 22.57
CA GLU A 62 20.98 -16.06 23.19
C GLU A 62 20.08 -15.26 22.24
N ASP A 63 19.47 -14.17 22.74
CA ASP A 63 18.65 -13.26 21.97
C ASP A 63 19.47 -12.57 20.88
N LEU A 64 18.98 -12.55 19.64
CA LEU A 64 19.59 -11.84 18.52
C LEU A 64 18.93 -10.48 18.36
N ASN A 65 19.66 -9.42 18.63
CA ASN A 65 19.21 -8.05 18.41
C ASN A 65 19.62 -7.60 17.02
N ILE A 66 18.65 -7.07 16.28
CA ILE A 66 18.80 -6.58 14.91
C ILE A 66 18.43 -5.11 14.92
N THR A 67 19.32 -4.26 14.39
CA THR A 67 19.01 -2.84 14.17
C THR A 67 18.63 -2.61 12.73
N TYR A 68 17.64 -1.75 12.54
CA TYR A 68 17.22 -1.34 11.21
C TYR A 68 16.97 0.17 11.14
N LYS A 69 17.27 0.74 9.98
CA LYS A 69 17.00 2.13 9.65
C LYS A 69 15.59 2.25 9.11
N ILE A 70 14.92 3.35 9.45
CA ILE A 70 13.63 3.76 8.92
C ILE A 70 13.84 4.91 7.96
N SER A 71 13.24 4.85 6.76
CA SER A 71 13.31 5.87 5.72
C SER A 71 12.03 5.82 4.86
N GLY A 72 11.98 6.60 3.78
CA GLY A 72 10.80 6.78 2.96
C GLY A 72 10.15 8.13 3.21
N ASN A 73 8.96 8.35 2.65
CA ASN A 73 8.19 9.58 2.81
C ASN A 73 7.02 9.45 3.82
N ALA A 74 6.69 8.24 4.27
CA ALA A 74 5.74 8.03 5.36
C ALA A 74 6.25 8.61 6.68
N ARG A 75 5.37 9.25 7.46
CA ARG A 75 5.70 10.03 8.67
C ARG A 75 5.25 9.29 9.92
N ALA A 76 6.20 9.02 10.83
CA ALA A 76 5.90 8.39 12.11
C ALA A 76 4.96 9.26 12.96
N GLY A 77 3.92 8.65 13.52
CA GLY A 77 2.90 9.33 14.35
C GLY A 77 1.84 10.08 13.55
N ILE A 78 1.96 10.11 12.21
CA ILE A 78 0.99 10.73 11.29
C ILE A 78 0.41 9.67 10.36
N ASP A 79 1.27 8.90 9.67
CA ASP A 79 0.85 7.90 8.70
C ASP A 79 0.93 6.47 9.30
N TYR A 80 1.83 6.27 10.27
CA TYR A 80 2.00 4.98 10.93
C TYR A 80 2.58 5.10 12.35
N THR A 81 2.47 4.01 13.12
CA THR A 81 3.19 3.78 14.37
C THR A 81 3.86 2.41 14.36
N ILE A 82 4.98 2.26 15.09
CA ILE A 82 5.66 0.99 15.30
C ILE A 82 5.52 0.61 16.77
N ALA A 83 5.08 -0.63 17.05
CA ALA A 83 4.99 -1.13 18.40
C ALA A 83 6.38 -1.46 18.96
N GLY A 84 6.63 -1.07 20.20
CA GLY A 84 7.91 -1.29 20.88
C GLY A 84 8.97 -0.25 20.52
N GLU A 85 10.24 -0.67 20.47
CA GLU A 85 11.38 0.21 20.15
C GLU A 85 11.57 0.29 18.63
N ALA A 86 11.27 1.46 18.06
CA ALA A 86 11.49 1.70 16.64
C ALA A 86 13.00 1.64 16.31
N GLY A 87 13.36 0.97 15.20
CA GLY A 87 14.75 0.76 14.80
C GLY A 87 15.39 -0.51 15.36
N ARG A 88 14.65 -1.29 16.16
CA ARG A 88 15.15 -2.55 16.73
C ARG A 88 14.09 -3.66 16.67
N VAL A 89 14.55 -4.88 16.37
CA VAL A 89 13.76 -6.10 16.51
C VAL A 89 14.64 -7.18 17.13
N THR A 90 14.04 -8.02 17.98
CA THR A 90 14.76 -9.12 18.66
C THR A 90 14.17 -10.46 18.24
N ILE A 91 15.03 -11.36 17.77
CA ILE A 91 14.72 -12.78 17.62
C ILE A 91 15.13 -13.45 18.93
N LYS A 92 14.17 -14.07 19.61
CA LYS A 92 14.41 -14.69 20.91
C LYS A 92 15.26 -15.93 20.79
N LYS A 93 16.01 -16.26 21.86
CA LYS A 93 16.75 -17.52 22.00
C LYS A 93 15.88 -18.69 21.58
N GLY A 94 16.41 -19.53 20.71
CA GLY A 94 15.74 -20.71 20.17
C GLY A 94 14.74 -20.46 19.06
N GLU A 95 14.42 -19.18 18.77
CA GLU A 95 13.51 -18.81 17.69
C GLU A 95 14.29 -18.49 16.40
N TYR A 96 13.58 -18.54 15.28
CA TYR A 96 14.15 -18.23 13.97
C TYR A 96 13.62 -16.92 13.39
N THR A 97 12.58 -16.34 14.01
CA THR A 97 11.91 -15.14 13.51
C THR A 97 11.68 -14.13 14.62
N GLY A 98 11.71 -12.86 14.23
CA GLY A 98 11.28 -11.74 15.03
C GLY A 98 10.32 -10.89 14.22
N THR A 99 9.43 -10.14 14.88
CA THR A 99 8.35 -9.41 14.20
C THR A 99 8.41 -7.94 14.55
N ILE A 100 8.34 -7.10 13.53
CA ILE A 100 8.09 -5.66 13.64
C ILE A 100 6.60 -5.45 13.39
N SER A 101 5.89 -4.86 14.34
CA SER A 101 4.46 -4.59 14.20
C SER A 101 4.23 -3.13 13.86
N VAL A 102 3.66 -2.86 12.69
CA VAL A 102 3.33 -1.53 12.18
C VAL A 102 1.82 -1.37 12.16
N SER A 103 1.30 -0.33 12.80
CA SER A 103 -0.11 0.07 12.71
C SER A 103 -0.23 1.32 11.86
N LEU A 104 -1.12 1.31 10.89
CA LEU A 104 -1.40 2.48 10.06
C LEU A 104 -2.33 3.45 10.80
N ILE A 105 -2.18 4.73 10.50
CA ILE A 105 -3.06 5.78 10.98
C ILE A 105 -3.88 6.20 9.77
N ASN A 106 -5.19 5.96 9.82
CA ASN A 106 -6.09 6.38 8.77
C ASN A 106 -6.24 7.91 8.83
N ASN A 107 -5.70 8.58 7.83
CA ASN A 107 -5.81 10.01 7.61
C ASN A 107 -7.01 10.36 6.73
N ALA A 108 -8.12 9.64 6.82
CA ALA A 108 -9.28 9.67 5.93
C ALA A 108 -9.74 11.08 5.51
N ASN A 109 -9.29 12.11 6.20
CA ASN A 109 -9.59 13.51 5.94
C ASN A 109 -8.42 14.27 5.27
N ASN A 110 -7.30 13.61 5.05
CA ASN A 110 -6.17 14.14 4.30
C ASN A 110 -6.03 13.37 3.00
N ILE A 111 -6.29 14.03 1.91
CA ILE A 111 -6.06 13.48 0.58
C ILE A 111 -4.56 13.57 0.34
N ILE A 112 -3.88 12.45 0.38
CA ILE A 112 -2.44 12.37 0.20
C ILE A 112 -2.08 11.26 -0.81
N ARG A 113 -0.96 11.45 -1.48
CA ARG A 113 -0.40 10.42 -2.35
C ARG A 113 0.10 9.24 -1.52
N SER A 114 0.20 8.08 -2.16
CA SER A 114 0.80 6.90 -1.55
C SER A 114 2.14 7.20 -0.87
N GLN A 115 2.31 6.66 0.33
CA GLN A 115 3.48 6.88 1.18
C GLN A 115 4.27 5.60 1.32
N ASP A 116 5.60 5.68 1.26
CA ASP A 116 6.48 4.54 1.48
C ASP A 116 7.15 4.61 2.86
N LEU A 117 7.01 3.53 3.61
CA LEU A 117 7.82 3.22 4.79
C LEU A 117 8.86 2.17 4.40
N ILE A 118 10.13 2.54 4.44
CA ILE A 118 11.25 1.68 4.07
C ILE A 118 12.03 1.30 5.32
N LEU A 119 12.17 -0.01 5.55
CA LEU A 119 12.98 -0.58 6.63
C LEU A 119 14.22 -1.22 6.02
N THR A 120 15.41 -0.85 6.49
CA THR A 120 16.70 -1.41 6.02
C THR A 120 17.47 -1.97 7.20
N ILE A 121 17.79 -3.27 7.19
CA ILE A 121 18.62 -3.88 8.24
C ILE A 121 20.03 -3.32 8.13
N GLU A 122 20.56 -2.81 9.25
CA GLU A 122 21.91 -2.24 9.32
C GLU A 122 22.90 -3.16 10.03
N SER A 123 22.46 -3.84 11.10
CA SER A 123 23.35 -4.71 11.86
C SER A 123 22.59 -5.81 12.62
N SER A 124 23.33 -6.83 13.05
CA SER A 124 22.87 -7.84 13.99
C SER A 124 23.90 -8.03 15.09
N SER A 125 23.47 -8.40 16.30
CA SER A 125 24.37 -8.68 17.43
C SER A 125 25.26 -9.90 17.21
N ALA A 126 24.89 -10.82 16.32
CA ALA A 126 25.72 -11.94 15.91
C ALA A 126 26.48 -11.59 14.63
N GLY A 127 27.71 -11.12 14.77
CA GLY A 127 28.56 -10.61 13.68
C GLY A 127 28.89 -11.59 12.56
N GLU A 128 28.67 -12.88 12.76
CA GLU A 128 28.86 -13.93 11.75
C GLU A 128 27.72 -14.00 10.71
N ARG A 129 26.57 -13.37 10.98
CA ARG A 129 25.40 -13.37 10.10
C ARG A 129 25.44 -12.22 9.11
N LYS A 130 25.42 -12.54 7.84
CA LYS A 130 25.31 -11.54 6.76
C LYS A 130 23.94 -10.89 6.76
N ILE A 131 23.84 -9.65 6.31
CA ILE A 131 22.59 -8.96 6.09
C ILE A 131 22.13 -9.26 4.67
N GLY A 132 20.90 -9.78 4.54
CA GLY A 132 20.35 -10.20 3.26
C GLY A 132 20.88 -11.56 2.83
N GLN A 133 20.17 -12.17 1.90
CA GLN A 133 20.47 -13.47 1.33
C GLN A 133 21.22 -13.35 0.00
N GLY A 134 22.32 -14.10 -0.16
CA GLY A 134 23.10 -14.18 -1.39
C GLY A 134 23.92 -12.91 -1.67
N GLU A 135 24.45 -12.82 -2.89
CA GLU A 135 25.27 -11.69 -3.33
C GLU A 135 24.47 -10.39 -3.51
N SER A 136 23.18 -10.53 -3.85
CA SER A 136 22.26 -9.39 -4.04
C SER A 136 21.62 -8.89 -2.75
N ASN A 137 22.00 -9.45 -1.58
CA ASN A 137 21.47 -9.09 -0.27
C ASN A 137 19.93 -9.08 -0.22
N ILE A 138 19.28 -10.09 -0.80
CA ILE A 138 17.83 -10.20 -0.88
C ILE A 138 17.23 -10.16 0.52
N GLY A 139 16.22 -9.29 0.72
CA GLY A 139 15.56 -9.09 2.01
C GLY A 139 16.38 -8.28 3.02
N SER A 140 17.45 -7.58 2.61
CA SER A 140 18.10 -6.57 3.45
C SER A 140 17.22 -5.34 3.66
N MET A 141 16.25 -5.13 2.77
CA MET A 141 15.30 -4.00 2.76
C MET A 141 13.87 -4.53 2.57
N PHE A 142 12.92 -3.86 3.21
CA PHE A 142 11.48 -4.05 3.07
C PHE A 142 10.81 -2.70 2.83
N THR A 143 9.87 -2.65 1.88
CA THR A 143 9.08 -1.46 1.58
C THR A 143 7.60 -1.73 1.86
N LEU A 144 7.00 -0.93 2.73
CA LEU A 144 5.55 -0.88 2.91
C LEU A 144 5.02 0.36 2.18
N THR A 145 4.24 0.14 1.11
CA THR A 145 3.52 1.20 0.42
C THR A 145 2.14 1.35 1.03
N ILE A 146 1.89 2.50 1.63
CA ILE A 146 0.60 2.90 2.20
C ILE A 146 -0.16 3.63 1.10
N ILE A 147 -1.25 3.04 0.64
CA ILE A 147 -2.07 3.58 -0.45
C ILE A 147 -3.21 4.36 0.17
N ASP A 148 -3.47 5.56 -0.32
CA ASP A 148 -4.65 6.34 0.03
C ASP A 148 -5.94 5.57 -0.37
N ASP A 149 -7.02 5.80 0.36
CA ASP A 149 -8.30 5.10 0.18
C ASP A 149 -9.14 5.65 -0.98
N CYS A 150 -8.63 6.58 -1.80
CA CYS A 150 -9.39 7.28 -2.85
C CYS A 150 -10.67 7.89 -2.27
N ILE A 151 -10.56 8.65 -1.20
CA ILE A 151 -11.71 9.14 -0.43
C ILE A 151 -12.70 10.01 -1.23
N LEU A 152 -12.27 10.55 -2.38
CA LEU A 152 -13.15 11.31 -3.28
C LEU A 152 -14.01 10.40 -4.16
N GLY A 153 -13.70 9.11 -4.25
CA GLY A 153 -14.52 8.15 -4.99
C GLY A 153 -15.89 7.95 -4.34
N GLY A 154 -16.93 7.81 -5.15
CA GLY A 154 -18.28 7.54 -4.64
C GLY A 154 -19.38 8.21 -5.46
N THR A 155 -20.58 8.25 -4.86
CA THR A 155 -21.77 8.90 -5.44
C THR A 155 -22.01 10.23 -4.77
N TYR A 156 -22.40 11.21 -5.57
CA TYR A 156 -22.57 12.60 -5.15
C TYR A 156 -23.87 13.19 -5.67
N ILE A 157 -24.35 14.22 -4.98
CA ILE A 157 -25.39 15.13 -5.44
C ILE A 157 -24.73 16.43 -5.85
N GLY A 158 -24.77 16.75 -7.14
CA GLY A 158 -24.29 18.02 -7.67
C GLY A 158 -25.32 19.13 -7.43
N GLN A 159 -24.83 20.28 -7.00
CA GLN A 159 -25.64 21.48 -6.74
C GLN A 159 -25.08 22.68 -7.51
N ARG A 160 -25.94 23.31 -8.31
CA ARG A 160 -25.64 24.57 -9.04
C ARG A 160 -26.80 25.50 -8.90
N ASN A 161 -26.61 26.62 -8.22
CA ASN A 161 -27.70 27.54 -7.88
C ASN A 161 -28.83 26.80 -7.12
N SER A 162 -30.03 26.75 -7.72
CA SER A 162 -31.19 26.04 -7.17
C SER A 162 -31.42 24.65 -7.82
N VAL A 163 -30.50 24.19 -8.66
CA VAL A 163 -30.58 22.91 -9.36
C VAL A 163 -29.78 21.86 -8.58
N ASN A 164 -30.39 20.70 -8.34
CA ASN A 164 -29.74 19.53 -7.76
C ASN A 164 -29.82 18.36 -8.75
N GLN A 165 -28.71 17.63 -8.89
CA GLN A 165 -28.65 16.43 -9.71
C GLN A 165 -28.03 15.30 -8.87
N ALA A 166 -28.78 14.23 -8.67
CA ALA A 166 -28.29 13.03 -7.99
C ALA A 166 -27.62 12.05 -8.97
N GLY A 167 -26.88 11.08 -8.42
CA GLY A 167 -26.29 9.99 -9.20
C GLY A 167 -25.02 10.39 -9.96
N ILE A 168 -24.39 11.49 -9.60
CA ILE A 168 -23.06 11.85 -10.10
C ILE A 168 -22.05 10.91 -9.45
N THR A 169 -21.18 10.31 -10.24
CA THR A 169 -20.15 9.39 -9.74
C THR A 169 -18.75 9.95 -9.93
N ILE A 170 -17.93 9.75 -8.93
CA ILE A 170 -16.48 10.02 -8.98
C ILE A 170 -15.75 8.71 -8.85
N THR A 171 -14.85 8.42 -9.79
CA THR A 171 -14.06 7.19 -9.83
C THR A 171 -12.60 7.48 -10.08
N SER A 172 -11.71 6.65 -9.56
CA SER A 172 -10.28 6.71 -9.80
C SER A 172 -9.67 5.31 -9.72
N SER A 173 -8.59 5.09 -10.43
CA SER A 173 -7.77 3.86 -10.34
C SER A 173 -6.45 4.06 -9.62
N ASP A 174 -6.01 5.31 -9.44
CA ASP A 174 -4.71 5.69 -8.87
C ASP A 174 -4.82 6.63 -7.67
N CYS A 175 -6.03 7.08 -7.34
CA CYS A 175 -6.33 8.07 -6.29
C CYS A 175 -5.67 9.45 -6.50
N GLU A 176 -5.18 9.70 -7.69
CA GLU A 176 -4.60 11.00 -8.10
C GLU A 176 -5.44 11.63 -9.21
N THR A 177 -5.81 10.85 -10.22
CA THR A 177 -6.63 11.27 -11.35
C THR A 177 -8.03 10.71 -11.21
N TYR A 178 -9.03 11.56 -11.22
CA TYR A 178 -10.43 11.21 -11.03
C TYR A 178 -11.25 11.52 -12.25
N LEU A 179 -12.23 10.68 -12.52
CA LEU A 179 -13.30 10.89 -13.50
C LEU A 179 -14.59 11.20 -12.75
N LEU A 180 -15.15 12.38 -13.01
CA LEU A 180 -16.44 12.84 -12.50
C LEU A 180 -17.46 12.78 -13.63
N SER A 181 -18.53 12.01 -13.45
CA SER A 181 -19.62 11.89 -14.43
C SER A 181 -20.58 13.06 -14.31
N ASN A 182 -21.14 13.50 -15.47
CA ASN A 182 -22.21 14.53 -15.51
C ASN A 182 -21.89 15.77 -14.68
N TRP A 183 -20.71 16.33 -14.87
CA TRP A 183 -20.18 17.46 -14.10
C TRP A 183 -21.07 18.71 -14.19
N ASN A 184 -21.80 18.89 -15.30
CA ASN A 184 -22.48 20.13 -15.67
C ASN A 184 -23.70 20.47 -14.81
N VAL A 185 -24.24 19.53 -14.04
CA VAL A 185 -25.43 19.72 -13.18
C VAL A 185 -26.55 20.46 -13.92
N ASN A 186 -26.96 19.91 -15.05
CA ASN A 186 -27.98 20.51 -15.96
C ASN A 186 -27.67 21.95 -16.38
N LEU A 187 -26.40 22.32 -16.56
CA LEU A 187 -25.99 23.62 -17.08
C LEU A 187 -26.36 23.74 -18.55
N PHE A 188 -26.18 22.67 -19.29
CA PHE A 188 -26.49 22.56 -20.71
C PHE A 188 -27.70 21.64 -20.91
N ASP A 189 -28.54 21.96 -21.86
CA ASP A 189 -29.70 21.12 -22.22
C ASP A 189 -29.23 20.00 -23.15
N SER A 190 -28.58 19.01 -22.58
CA SER A 190 -28.07 17.85 -23.29
C SER A 190 -28.37 16.57 -22.51
N ASP A 191 -28.90 15.56 -23.21
CA ASP A 191 -29.10 14.22 -22.68
C ASP A 191 -27.79 13.37 -22.69
N ALA A 192 -26.73 13.87 -23.30
CA ALA A 192 -25.44 13.20 -23.37
C ALA A 192 -24.69 13.33 -22.04
N PRO A 193 -24.03 12.27 -21.57
CA PRO A 193 -23.17 12.37 -20.39
C PRO A 193 -22.01 13.32 -20.65
N MET A 194 -21.71 14.15 -19.68
CA MET A 194 -20.56 15.07 -19.70
C MET A 194 -19.63 14.68 -18.56
N ASP A 195 -18.50 14.09 -18.92
CA ASP A 195 -17.53 13.61 -17.96
C ASP A 195 -16.34 14.58 -17.85
N LEU A 196 -15.82 14.75 -16.67
CA LEU A 196 -14.73 15.68 -16.39
C LEU A 196 -13.61 14.96 -15.67
N ILE A 197 -12.38 15.16 -16.15
CA ILE A 197 -11.17 14.68 -15.47
C ILE A 197 -10.66 15.78 -14.54
N PHE A 198 -10.34 15.43 -13.31
CA PHE A 198 -9.66 16.30 -12.38
C PHE A 198 -8.53 15.60 -11.64
N ILE A 199 -7.57 16.35 -11.16
CA ILE A 199 -6.38 15.88 -10.44
C ILE A 199 -6.49 16.34 -8.99
N ASP A 200 -6.28 15.44 -8.07
CA ASP A 200 -6.07 15.73 -6.68
C ASP A 200 -4.60 16.16 -6.46
N ASN A 201 -4.41 17.39 -5.95
CA ASN A 201 -3.07 17.93 -5.70
C ASN A 201 -2.45 17.45 -4.38
N GLY A 202 -3.20 16.68 -3.56
CA GLY A 202 -2.73 16.14 -2.28
C GLY A 202 -2.68 17.17 -1.14
N ASP A 203 -3.35 18.32 -1.30
CA ASP A 203 -3.42 19.41 -0.32
C ASP A 203 -4.84 19.96 -0.12
N ASN A 204 -5.85 19.17 -0.46
CA ASN A 204 -7.27 19.50 -0.51
C ASN A 204 -7.64 20.51 -1.62
N THR A 205 -6.75 20.72 -2.56
CA THR A 205 -7.06 21.47 -3.80
C THR A 205 -7.12 20.51 -4.98
N LEU A 206 -7.89 20.88 -5.99
CA LEU A 206 -8.08 20.10 -7.21
C LEU A 206 -7.70 20.96 -8.42
N THR A 207 -7.12 20.31 -9.42
CA THR A 207 -6.87 20.92 -10.73
C THR A 207 -7.74 20.24 -11.77
N ILE A 208 -8.49 21.00 -12.53
CA ILE A 208 -9.18 20.54 -13.73
C ILE A 208 -8.31 20.97 -14.91
N PRO A 209 -7.54 20.04 -15.52
CA PRO A 209 -6.70 20.36 -16.66
C PRO A 209 -7.57 20.80 -17.83
N GLU A 210 -6.99 21.60 -18.71
CA GLU A 210 -7.64 21.95 -19.99
C GLU A 210 -8.01 20.66 -20.74
N GLN A 211 -9.29 20.52 -21.07
CA GLN A 211 -9.84 19.34 -21.73
C GLN A 211 -11.02 19.72 -22.63
N GLU A 212 -11.22 18.95 -23.69
CA GLU A 212 -12.33 19.13 -24.61
C GLU A 212 -13.59 18.45 -24.05
N GLU A 213 -14.72 19.17 -24.10
CA GLU A 213 -16.06 18.63 -23.80
C GLU A 213 -16.89 18.60 -25.09
N GLU A 214 -17.12 17.40 -25.59
CA GLU A 214 -17.76 17.18 -26.90
C GLU A 214 -19.28 17.44 -26.89
N ASN A 215 -19.89 17.48 -25.71
CA ASN A 215 -21.33 17.48 -25.54
C ASN A 215 -21.93 18.87 -25.20
N ILE A 216 -21.12 19.92 -25.22
CA ILE A 216 -21.58 21.29 -25.05
C ILE A 216 -22.10 21.83 -26.39
N VAL A 217 -23.44 21.88 -26.54
CA VAL A 217 -24.24 22.55 -27.56
C VAL A 217 -23.57 22.80 -28.93
N GLU A 218 -23.69 21.85 -29.84
CA GLU A 218 -23.34 21.91 -31.26
C GLU A 218 -21.87 22.22 -31.64
N GLU A 219 -21.03 22.61 -30.68
CA GLU A 219 -19.60 22.85 -30.87
C GLU A 219 -18.79 22.26 -29.70
N PHE A 220 -17.58 21.81 -29.98
CA PHE A 220 -16.62 21.43 -28.95
C PHE A 220 -16.32 22.67 -28.09
N ALA A 221 -16.31 22.51 -26.80
CA ALA A 221 -15.88 23.55 -25.89
C ALA A 221 -14.75 23.02 -24.98
N THR A 222 -13.73 23.86 -24.88
CA THR A 222 -12.63 23.62 -23.96
C THR A 222 -13.03 24.09 -22.56
N ILE A 223 -12.77 23.24 -21.57
CA ILE A 223 -13.01 23.57 -20.16
C ILE A 223 -11.69 23.39 -19.39
N GLU A 224 -11.53 24.22 -18.37
CA GLU A 224 -10.48 24.10 -17.36
C GLU A 224 -11.01 24.60 -16.02
N GLY A 225 -10.25 24.40 -14.95
CA GLY A 225 -10.69 24.95 -13.66
C GLY A 225 -9.89 24.49 -12.47
N THR A 226 -10.45 24.81 -11.31
CA THR A 226 -9.89 24.44 -10.00
C THR A 226 -11.01 24.00 -9.07
N GLY A 227 -10.62 23.29 -8.00
CA GLY A 227 -11.57 22.93 -6.96
C GLY A 227 -10.91 22.89 -5.60
N VAL A 228 -11.75 22.77 -4.58
CA VAL A 228 -11.35 22.54 -3.20
C VAL A 228 -12.21 21.45 -2.59
N VAL A 229 -11.63 20.70 -1.66
CA VAL A 229 -12.30 19.64 -0.92
C VAL A 229 -12.32 20.00 0.56
N ASP A 230 -13.48 19.88 1.19
CA ASP A 230 -13.54 19.87 2.65
C ASP A 230 -13.16 18.44 3.12
N PRO A 231 -12.00 18.24 3.76
CA PRO A 231 -11.53 16.92 4.14
C PRO A 231 -12.40 16.22 5.19
N LEU A 232 -13.21 16.97 5.96
CA LEU A 232 -14.08 16.40 6.99
C LEU A 232 -15.39 15.89 6.43
N THR A 233 -15.96 16.62 5.46
CA THR A 233 -17.29 16.33 4.91
C THR A 233 -17.21 15.70 3.54
N ARG A 234 -16.06 15.72 2.88
CA ARG A 234 -15.83 15.34 1.47
C ARG A 234 -16.64 16.17 0.48
N VAL A 235 -17.12 17.34 0.90
CA VAL A 235 -17.77 18.28 0.00
C VAL A 235 -16.74 18.85 -0.96
N ILE A 236 -17.03 18.78 -2.25
CA ILE A 236 -16.17 19.28 -3.32
C ILE A 236 -16.81 20.52 -3.91
N ILE A 237 -16.05 21.60 -4.04
CA ILE A 237 -16.48 22.81 -4.74
C ILE A 237 -15.55 23.02 -5.92
N MET A 238 -16.08 23.01 -7.13
CA MET A 238 -15.32 23.23 -8.37
C MET A 238 -15.76 24.53 -9.04
N THR A 239 -14.79 25.27 -9.58
CA THR A 239 -15.01 26.42 -10.45
C THR A 239 -14.44 26.10 -11.82
N ILE A 240 -15.31 26.00 -12.80
CA ILE A 240 -15.01 25.55 -14.15
C ILE A 240 -15.15 26.75 -15.07
N THR A 241 -14.14 27.02 -15.90
CA THR A 241 -14.09 28.08 -16.91
C THR A 241 -14.43 27.47 -18.26
N LEU A 242 -15.35 28.11 -18.99
CA LEU A 242 -15.69 27.76 -20.37
C LEU A 242 -14.81 28.60 -21.30
N VAL A 243 -13.67 28.00 -21.72
CA VAL A 243 -12.55 28.72 -22.34
C VAL A 243 -12.96 29.36 -23.70
N ASP A 244 -13.73 28.65 -24.52
CA ASP A 244 -14.08 29.07 -25.87
C ASP A 244 -15.28 30.01 -25.92
N PHE A 245 -15.92 30.30 -24.79
CA PHE A 245 -17.04 31.21 -24.71
C PHE A 245 -16.56 32.66 -24.55
N GLU A 246 -17.29 33.61 -25.17
CA GLU A 246 -16.98 35.03 -25.02
C GLU A 246 -17.02 35.47 -23.56
N GLY A 247 -15.93 36.09 -23.10
CA GLY A 247 -15.77 36.51 -21.70
C GLY A 247 -15.39 35.37 -20.74
N GLN A 248 -15.16 34.15 -21.23
CA GLN A 248 -14.74 32.98 -20.47
C GLN A 248 -15.52 32.82 -19.14
N PRO A 249 -16.83 32.59 -19.22
CA PRO A 249 -17.68 32.54 -18.04
C PRO A 249 -17.23 31.37 -17.11
N GLN A 250 -17.33 31.62 -15.81
CA GLN A 250 -17.04 30.62 -14.80
C GLN A 250 -18.34 30.10 -14.18
N VAL A 251 -18.34 28.79 -13.95
CA VAL A 251 -19.45 28.08 -13.30
C VAL A 251 -18.94 27.44 -12.04
N THR A 252 -19.56 27.73 -10.90
CA THR A 252 -19.25 27.07 -9.62
C THR A 252 -20.31 26.01 -9.33
N ILE A 253 -19.83 24.81 -9.03
CA ILE A 253 -20.66 23.65 -8.72
C ILE A 253 -20.15 23.03 -7.40
N THR A 254 -21.10 22.65 -6.55
CA THR A 254 -20.82 21.92 -5.30
C THR A 254 -21.27 20.47 -5.44
N TYR A 255 -20.42 19.52 -5.05
CA TYR A 255 -20.76 18.11 -5.02
C TYR A 255 -20.78 17.65 -3.57
N LEU A 256 -21.94 17.18 -3.13
CA LEU A 256 -22.18 16.66 -1.78
C LEU A 256 -22.15 15.12 -1.85
N PRO A 257 -21.39 14.43 -0.98
CA PRO A 257 -21.45 12.97 -0.87
C PRO A 257 -22.88 12.52 -0.59
N ASP A 258 -23.34 11.47 -1.31
CA ASP A 258 -24.68 10.88 -1.16
C ASP A 258 -24.70 9.83 -0.03
#